data_c4a175b58bcd54599e8621ca81fea959
#
_entry.id   c4a175b58bcd54599e8621ca81fea959
#
_cell.length_a   1.000
_cell.length_b   1.000
_cell.length_c   1.000
_cell.angle_alpha   90.00
_cell.angle_beta   90.00
_cell.angle_gamma   90.00
#
_symmetry.space_group_name_H-M   'P 1'
#
loop_
_entity.id
_entity.type
_entity.pdbx_description
1 polymer ?
#
loop_
_entity_poly.entity_id
_entity_poly.type
_entity_poly.pdbx_seq_one_letter_code
_entity_poly.pdbx_strand_id
1 'polypeptide(L)'
;NQKQMGAFYTKEDITGYNSRNTIIPRIFDIAKEKCEIAFEGDHSICKLLQADPNRYIYEAVKKGVDLSLPKEIESGIKNVNKRTEWNKPASTDFALPTEIWREVVARRERYQEVFSKLANGEIRDINDFITYNLDIQQFAQDVIETCEGPELLRAFWFAIENLTVLDPTSGSGAFL
;
A
#
# COMPACT_ATOMS: atom_id res chain seq x y z
N ASN A 1 -26.74 15.07 -18.13
CA ASN A 1 -26.21 13.81 -18.62
C ASN A 1 -24.70 13.99 -18.84
N GLN A 2 -23.84 13.42 -17.92
CA GLN A 2 -22.37 13.62 -17.91
C GLN A 2 -21.71 13.37 -19.27
N LYS A 3 -22.14 12.35 -20.00
CA LYS A 3 -21.62 12.03 -21.35
C LYS A 3 -21.92 13.12 -22.39
N GLN A 4 -23.01 13.84 -22.24
CA GLN A 4 -23.38 14.89 -23.19
C GLN A 4 -22.64 16.22 -22.96
N MET A 5 -22.15 16.43 -21.72
CA MET A 5 -21.37 17.62 -21.35
C MET A 5 -19.85 17.40 -21.46
N GLY A 6 -19.39 16.19 -21.80
CA GLY A 6 -17.96 15.86 -21.86
C GLY A 6 -17.24 15.94 -20.51
N ALA A 7 -17.96 15.98 -19.42
CA ALA A 7 -17.39 16.06 -18.07
C ALA A 7 -17.07 14.66 -17.57
N PHE A 8 -15.80 14.37 -17.43
CA PHE A 8 -15.28 13.15 -16.84
C PHE A 8 -14.75 13.49 -15.44
N TYR A 9 -15.38 12.91 -14.42
CA TYR A 9 -14.94 13.06 -13.04
C TYR A 9 -14.10 11.85 -12.64
N THR A 10 -12.99 12.11 -11.93
CA THR A 10 -12.20 11.03 -11.34
C THR A 10 -13.02 10.35 -10.24
N LYS A 11 -13.00 9.02 -10.22
CA LYS A 11 -13.75 8.25 -9.23
C LYS A 11 -13.15 8.42 -7.84
N GLU A 12 -14.01 8.36 -6.82
CA GLU A 12 -13.64 8.56 -5.42
C GLU A 12 -12.56 7.59 -4.92
N ASP A 13 -12.56 6.34 -5.36
CA ASP A 13 -11.52 5.36 -5.03
C ASP A 13 -10.13 5.80 -5.53
N ILE A 14 -10.06 6.41 -6.72
CA ILE A 14 -8.81 6.93 -7.29
C ILE A 14 -8.37 8.20 -6.56
N THR A 15 -9.30 9.16 -6.33
CA THR A 15 -8.96 10.39 -5.63
C THR A 15 -8.53 10.12 -4.20
N GLY A 16 -9.25 9.25 -3.49
CA GLY A 16 -8.91 8.81 -2.14
C GLY A 16 -7.56 8.11 -2.06
N TYR A 17 -7.21 7.24 -3.02
CA TYR A 17 -5.90 6.61 -3.10
C TYR A 17 -4.79 7.66 -3.30
N ASN A 18 -4.95 8.56 -4.27
CA ASN A 18 -3.94 9.58 -4.55
C ASN A 18 -3.75 10.54 -3.38
N SER A 19 -4.85 11.00 -2.76
CA SER A 19 -4.78 11.92 -1.62
C SER A 19 -4.04 11.28 -0.43
N ARG A 20 -4.37 10.03 -0.08
CA ARG A 20 -3.68 9.33 1.01
C ARG A 20 -2.19 9.16 0.73
N ASN A 21 -1.81 8.74 -0.48
CA ASN A 21 -0.42 8.52 -0.86
C ASN A 21 0.37 9.80 -1.13
N THR A 22 -0.26 10.96 -1.05
CA THR A 22 0.39 12.27 -1.16
C THR A 22 0.44 12.99 0.19
N ILE A 23 -0.69 13.04 0.89
CA ILE A 23 -0.85 13.80 2.13
C ILE A 23 -0.16 13.09 3.30
N ILE A 24 -0.41 11.79 3.48
CA ILE A 24 0.14 11.06 4.64
C ILE A 24 1.68 11.08 4.63
N PRO A 25 2.40 10.77 3.53
CA PRO A 25 3.85 10.88 3.52
C PRO A 25 4.34 12.27 3.92
N ARG A 26 3.71 13.33 3.43
CA ARG A 26 4.11 14.70 3.79
C ARG A 26 3.90 15.01 5.27
N ILE A 27 2.82 14.51 5.87
CA ILE A 27 2.60 14.64 7.32
C ILE A 27 3.71 13.92 8.10
N PHE A 28 4.10 12.72 7.68
CA PHE A 28 5.17 11.97 8.32
C PHE A 28 6.54 12.64 8.15
N ASP A 29 6.84 13.21 7.00
CA ASP A 29 8.09 13.98 6.78
C ASP A 29 8.18 15.15 7.75
N ILE A 30 7.10 15.95 7.88
CA ILE A 30 7.07 17.09 8.82
C ILE A 30 7.16 16.60 10.27
N ALA A 31 6.47 15.51 10.62
CA ALA A 31 6.52 14.94 11.96
C ALA A 31 7.92 14.43 12.30
N LYS A 32 8.63 13.81 11.35
CA LYS A 32 10.02 13.38 11.50
C LYS A 32 10.96 14.55 11.78
N GLU A 33 10.81 15.66 11.08
CA GLU A 33 11.60 16.89 11.36
C GLU A 33 11.41 17.42 12.79
N LYS A 34 10.24 17.14 13.41
CA LYS A 34 9.90 17.62 14.76
C LYS A 34 10.17 16.61 15.87
N CYS A 35 10.21 15.31 15.56
CA CYS A 35 10.36 14.22 16.51
C CYS A 35 11.20 13.08 15.90
N GLU A 36 12.46 13.34 15.56
CA GLU A 36 13.36 12.40 14.89
C GLU A 36 13.50 11.06 15.63
N ILE A 37 13.54 11.11 16.96
CA ILE A 37 13.72 9.93 17.82
C ILE A 37 12.66 8.84 17.60
N ALA A 38 11.44 9.22 17.20
CA ALA A 38 10.37 8.26 16.91
C ALA A 38 10.54 7.52 15.57
N PHE A 39 11.47 7.96 14.75
CA PHE A 39 11.71 7.38 13.42
C PHE A 39 13.02 6.60 13.34
N GLU A 40 13.83 6.59 14.39
CA GLU A 40 15.16 6.02 14.39
C GLU A 40 15.38 4.97 15.49
N GLY A 41 16.31 4.05 15.24
CA GLY A 41 16.80 3.09 16.22
C GLY A 41 15.72 2.16 16.79
N ASP A 42 15.86 1.90 18.09
CA ASP A 42 15.01 0.96 18.80
C ASP A 42 13.59 1.46 19.08
N HIS A 43 13.34 2.74 18.98
CA HIS A 43 12.03 3.37 19.16
C HIS A 43 11.32 3.70 17.85
N SER A 44 11.89 3.26 16.72
CA SER A 44 11.33 3.56 15.41
C SER A 44 9.92 2.98 15.26
N ILE A 45 8.98 3.84 14.82
CA ILE A 45 7.62 3.44 14.44
C ILE A 45 7.60 2.35 13.37
N CYS A 46 8.66 2.25 12.54
CA CYS A 46 8.79 1.20 11.53
C CYS A 46 8.87 -0.22 12.12
N LYS A 47 9.10 -0.37 13.44
CA LYS A 47 9.01 -1.69 14.10
C LYS A 47 7.61 -2.30 14.09
N LEU A 48 6.58 -1.48 13.96
CA LEU A 48 5.22 -1.97 13.74
C LEU A 48 5.12 -2.85 12.50
N LEU A 49 5.89 -2.52 11.46
CA LEU A 49 5.92 -3.28 10.20
C LEU A 49 6.49 -4.69 10.39
N GLN A 50 7.49 -4.82 11.25
CA GLN A 50 8.11 -6.11 11.56
C GLN A 50 7.22 -6.95 12.49
N ALA A 51 6.48 -6.32 13.39
CA ALA A 51 5.63 -6.99 14.35
C ALA A 51 4.45 -7.71 13.67
N ASP A 52 3.84 -7.11 12.68
CA ASP A 52 2.78 -7.73 11.87
C ASP A 52 2.87 -7.29 10.39
N PRO A 53 3.73 -7.93 9.58
CA PRO A 53 3.89 -7.58 8.18
C PRO A 53 2.61 -7.68 7.35
N ASN A 54 1.73 -8.65 7.66
CA ASN A 54 0.49 -8.85 6.93
C ASN A 54 -0.51 -7.72 7.09
N ARG A 55 -0.45 -6.98 8.18
CA ARG A 55 -1.39 -5.91 8.51
C ARG A 55 -1.35 -4.76 7.50
N TYR A 56 -0.18 -4.54 6.88
CA TYR A 56 0.06 -3.42 5.97
C TYR A 56 0.06 -3.83 4.49
N ILE A 57 -0.22 -5.09 4.19
CA ILE A 57 -0.42 -5.58 2.83
C ILE A 57 -1.92 -5.63 2.53
N TYR A 58 -2.37 -4.98 1.46
CA TYR A 58 -3.78 -4.96 1.08
C TYR A 58 -4.35 -6.38 0.89
N GLU A 59 -5.61 -6.58 1.32
CA GLU A 59 -6.32 -7.86 1.21
C GLU A 59 -6.35 -8.40 -0.23
N ALA A 60 -6.47 -7.50 -1.23
CA ALA A 60 -6.43 -7.88 -2.63
C ALA A 60 -5.10 -8.56 -3.02
N VAL A 61 -3.98 -8.13 -2.42
CA VAL A 61 -2.66 -8.73 -2.68
C VAL A 61 -2.54 -10.10 -2.02
N LYS A 62 -3.17 -10.29 -0.86
CA LYS A 62 -3.15 -11.55 -0.08
C LYS A 62 -4.08 -12.63 -0.63
N LYS A 63 -4.96 -12.31 -1.57
CA LYS A 63 -5.96 -13.24 -2.11
C LYS A 63 -5.33 -14.55 -2.59
N GLY A 64 -5.70 -15.66 -1.95
CA GLY A 64 -5.31 -17.02 -2.31
C GLY A 64 -3.83 -17.35 -2.14
N VAL A 65 -3.04 -16.53 -1.42
CA VAL A 65 -1.59 -16.77 -1.23
C VAL A 65 -1.30 -18.01 -0.36
N ASP A 66 -2.21 -18.37 0.50
CA ASP A 66 -2.18 -19.55 1.38
C ASP A 66 -2.55 -20.85 0.69
N LEU A 67 -3.18 -20.78 -0.50
CA LEU A 67 -3.59 -21.95 -1.27
C LEU A 67 -2.41 -22.49 -2.09
N SER A 68 -2.28 -23.82 -2.18
CA SER A 68 -1.32 -24.46 -3.08
C SER A 68 -1.73 -24.25 -4.55
N LEU A 69 -0.81 -23.80 -5.40
CA LEU A 69 -1.09 -23.62 -6.82
C LEU A 69 -1.43 -24.96 -7.49
N PRO A 70 -2.33 -24.98 -8.49
CA PRO A 70 -2.53 -26.15 -9.33
C PRO A 70 -1.23 -26.61 -9.96
N LYS A 71 -1.02 -27.93 -10.05
CA LYS A 71 0.24 -28.53 -10.56
C LYS A 71 0.63 -28.04 -11.96
N GLU A 72 -0.38 -27.79 -12.81
CA GLU A 72 -0.21 -27.28 -14.17
C GLU A 72 0.38 -25.86 -14.16
N ILE A 73 -0.02 -25.04 -13.19
CA ILE A 73 0.49 -23.67 -13.03
C ILE A 73 1.87 -23.68 -12.35
N GLU A 74 2.02 -24.45 -11.29
CA GLU A 74 3.28 -24.58 -10.54
C GLU A 74 4.43 -25.05 -11.43
N SER A 75 4.18 -26.03 -12.32
CA SER A 75 5.19 -26.56 -13.25
C SER A 75 5.74 -25.49 -14.20
N GLY A 76 4.96 -24.46 -14.51
CA GLY A 76 5.34 -23.34 -15.36
C GLY A 76 6.22 -22.29 -14.67
N ILE A 77 6.33 -22.31 -13.33
CA ILE A 77 7.21 -21.37 -12.59
C ILE A 77 8.67 -21.60 -13.00
N LYS A 78 9.13 -22.86 -12.97
CA LYS A 78 10.50 -23.24 -13.29
C LYS A 78 10.75 -23.49 -14.78
N ASN A 79 9.71 -23.77 -15.56
CA ASN A 79 9.81 -24.15 -16.98
C ASN A 79 8.80 -23.39 -17.83
N VAL A 80 9.28 -22.41 -18.58
CA VAL A 80 8.46 -21.55 -19.46
C VAL A 80 7.66 -22.35 -20.49
N ASN A 81 8.19 -23.48 -20.99
CA ASN A 81 7.52 -24.32 -21.97
C ASN A 81 6.27 -25.03 -21.40
N LYS A 82 6.09 -25.05 -20.08
CA LYS A 82 4.94 -25.61 -19.39
C LYS A 82 3.85 -24.58 -19.04
N ARG A 83 3.93 -23.36 -19.56
CA ARG A 83 3.00 -22.24 -19.29
C ARG A 83 1.76 -22.24 -20.19
N THR A 84 1.27 -23.40 -20.61
CA THR A 84 0.11 -23.51 -21.51
C THR A 84 -1.17 -22.94 -20.90
N GLU A 85 -1.35 -23.09 -19.59
CA GLU A 85 -2.54 -22.63 -18.85
C GLU A 85 -2.44 -21.20 -18.29
N TRP A 86 -1.26 -20.61 -18.32
CA TRP A 86 -0.96 -19.34 -17.66
C TRP A 86 -1.73 -18.14 -18.19
N ASN A 87 -2.19 -18.17 -19.43
CA ASN A 87 -2.98 -17.10 -20.04
C ASN A 87 -4.50 -17.34 -19.94
N LYS A 88 -4.92 -18.40 -19.25
CA LYS A 88 -6.35 -18.68 -19.00
C LYS A 88 -6.82 -17.96 -17.74
N PRO A 89 -8.12 -17.62 -17.65
CA PRO A 89 -8.72 -17.09 -16.43
C PRO A 89 -8.41 -17.99 -15.23
N ALA A 90 -7.98 -17.42 -14.13
CA ALA A 90 -7.76 -18.16 -12.90
C ALA A 90 -9.06 -18.34 -12.13
N SER A 91 -9.13 -19.39 -11.28
CA SER A 91 -10.32 -19.63 -10.47
C SER A 91 -10.49 -18.55 -9.39
N THR A 92 -11.73 -18.30 -9.01
CA THR A 92 -12.13 -17.24 -8.07
C THR A 92 -11.50 -17.38 -6.69
N ASP A 93 -11.08 -18.57 -6.29
CA ASP A 93 -10.39 -18.80 -5.01
C ASP A 93 -9.00 -18.17 -4.98
N PHE A 94 -8.32 -18.13 -6.12
CA PHE A 94 -6.98 -17.60 -6.28
C PHE A 94 -6.99 -16.17 -6.82
N ALA A 95 -7.95 -15.84 -7.67
CA ALA A 95 -7.91 -14.66 -8.54
C ALA A 95 -8.76 -13.50 -8.04
N LEU A 96 -8.29 -12.29 -8.32
CA LEU A 96 -9.12 -11.10 -8.37
C LEU A 96 -10.00 -11.13 -9.63
N PRO A 97 -11.08 -10.34 -9.72
CA PRO A 97 -11.90 -10.27 -10.92
C PRO A 97 -11.06 -10.04 -12.17
N THR A 98 -11.25 -10.86 -13.19
CA THR A 98 -10.58 -10.81 -14.50
C THR A 98 -9.10 -11.23 -14.53
N GLU A 99 -8.49 -11.62 -13.40
CA GLU A 99 -7.11 -12.11 -13.38
C GLU A 99 -6.93 -13.44 -14.13
N ILE A 100 -5.84 -13.55 -14.86
CA ILE A 100 -5.33 -14.80 -15.43
C ILE A 100 -4.25 -15.42 -14.53
N TRP A 101 -3.92 -16.68 -14.72
CA TRP A 101 -2.97 -17.39 -13.87
C TRP A 101 -1.59 -16.72 -13.80
N ARG A 102 -1.10 -16.14 -14.90
CA ARG A 102 0.17 -15.41 -14.90
C ARG A 102 0.15 -14.23 -13.91
N GLU A 103 -0.95 -13.51 -13.83
CA GLU A 103 -1.12 -12.37 -12.93
C GLU A 103 -1.23 -12.83 -11.47
N VAL A 104 -1.94 -13.92 -11.22
CA VAL A 104 -2.00 -14.54 -9.89
C VAL A 104 -0.61 -14.94 -9.40
N VAL A 105 0.19 -15.61 -10.24
CA VAL A 105 1.56 -16.00 -9.88
C VAL A 105 2.42 -14.77 -9.60
N ALA A 106 2.39 -13.76 -10.46
CA ALA A 106 3.15 -12.53 -10.27
C ALA A 106 2.73 -11.76 -9.00
N ARG A 107 1.42 -11.75 -8.67
CA ARG A 107 0.92 -11.13 -7.44
C ARG A 107 1.40 -11.87 -6.19
N ARG A 108 1.44 -13.22 -6.21
CA ARG A 108 1.97 -14.05 -5.12
C ARG A 108 3.47 -13.84 -4.91
N GLU A 109 4.25 -13.75 -5.98
CA GLU A 109 5.68 -13.45 -5.91
C GLU A 109 5.93 -12.09 -5.28
N ARG A 110 5.16 -11.07 -5.70
CA ARG A 110 5.20 -9.73 -5.11
C ARG A 110 4.82 -9.74 -3.62
N TYR A 111 3.77 -10.48 -3.26
CA TYR A 111 3.40 -10.65 -1.86
C TYR A 111 4.55 -11.19 -1.02
N GLN A 112 5.20 -12.26 -1.47
CA GLN A 112 6.33 -12.87 -0.74
C GLN A 112 7.53 -11.93 -0.62
N GLU A 113 7.86 -11.21 -1.69
CA GLU A 113 8.91 -10.20 -1.67
C GLU A 113 8.62 -9.11 -0.63
N VAL A 114 7.44 -8.51 -0.70
CA VAL A 114 7.03 -7.42 0.18
C VAL A 114 6.94 -7.90 1.63
N PHE A 115 6.33 -9.05 1.88
CA PHE A 115 6.26 -9.66 3.21
C PHE A 115 7.66 -9.87 3.81
N SER A 116 8.60 -10.40 3.03
CA SER A 116 9.98 -10.61 3.48
C SER A 116 10.68 -9.30 3.83
N LYS A 117 10.50 -8.26 3.01
CA LYS A 117 11.07 -6.93 3.26
C LYS A 117 10.53 -6.30 4.54
N LEU A 118 9.22 -6.42 4.78
CA LEU A 118 8.58 -5.95 6.01
C LEU A 118 9.13 -6.71 7.23
N ALA A 119 9.13 -8.04 7.18
CA ALA A 119 9.59 -8.90 8.27
C ALA A 119 11.09 -8.68 8.61
N ASN A 120 11.92 -8.44 7.61
CA ASN A 120 13.34 -8.21 7.77
C ASN A 120 13.69 -6.75 8.16
N GLY A 121 12.71 -5.84 8.23
CA GLY A 121 12.94 -4.43 8.54
C GLY A 121 13.70 -3.68 7.47
N GLU A 122 13.53 -4.07 6.21
CA GLU A 122 14.13 -3.37 5.06
C GLU A 122 13.33 -2.12 4.69
N ILE A 123 12.03 -2.07 5.04
CA ILE A 123 11.16 -0.92 4.83
C ILE A 123 11.30 0.02 6.03
N ARG A 124 11.83 1.21 5.80
CA ARG A 124 12.23 2.15 6.85
C ARG A 124 11.80 3.58 6.61
N ASP A 125 11.30 3.88 5.42
CA ASP A 125 10.86 5.21 5.02
C ASP A 125 9.39 5.20 4.62
N ILE A 126 8.70 6.30 4.92
CA ILE A 126 7.29 6.43 4.58
C ILE A 126 7.04 6.34 3.06
N ASN A 127 8.01 6.75 2.25
CA ASN A 127 7.92 6.66 0.80
C ASN A 127 8.04 5.23 0.26
N ASP A 128 8.58 4.29 1.06
CA ASP A 128 8.57 2.87 0.71
C ASP A 128 7.15 2.32 0.61
N PHE A 129 6.19 2.89 1.36
CA PHE A 129 4.77 2.51 1.26
C PHE A 129 4.19 2.73 -0.14
N ILE A 130 4.61 3.80 -0.80
CA ILE A 130 4.22 4.08 -2.19
C ILE A 130 4.92 3.10 -3.13
N THR A 131 6.22 2.91 -2.95
CA THR A 131 7.05 2.03 -3.78
C THR A 131 6.55 0.59 -3.78
N TYR A 132 6.17 0.07 -2.61
CA TYR A 132 5.72 -1.32 -2.42
C TYR A 132 4.20 -1.46 -2.37
N ASN A 133 3.46 -0.37 -2.58
CA ASN A 133 1.99 -0.32 -2.52
C ASN A 133 1.43 -0.92 -1.23
N LEU A 134 1.87 -0.38 -0.09
CA LEU A 134 1.43 -0.78 1.24
C LEU A 134 0.27 0.09 1.74
N ASP A 135 -0.46 -0.41 2.73
CA ASP A 135 -1.56 0.33 3.36
C ASP A 135 -1.03 1.41 4.31
N ILE A 136 -0.69 2.55 3.74
CA ILE A 136 -0.18 3.72 4.47
C ILE A 136 -1.21 4.29 5.45
N GLN A 137 -2.51 4.15 5.17
CA GLN A 137 -3.57 4.60 6.07
C GLN A 137 -3.62 3.75 7.33
N GLN A 138 -3.58 2.43 7.19
CA GLN A 138 -3.53 1.52 8.34
C GLN A 138 -2.27 1.76 9.19
N PHE A 139 -1.14 1.96 8.54
CA PHE A 139 0.10 2.27 9.26
C PHE A 139 0.01 3.58 10.04
N ALA A 140 -0.49 4.65 9.41
CA ALA A 140 -0.66 5.95 10.08
C ALA A 140 -1.60 5.85 11.29
N GLN A 141 -2.69 5.10 11.17
CA GLN A 141 -3.61 4.85 12.28
C GLN A 141 -2.92 4.12 13.42
N ASP A 142 -2.20 3.04 13.13
CA ASP A 142 -1.51 2.24 14.15
C ASP A 142 -0.42 3.05 14.86
N VAL A 143 0.32 3.88 14.14
CA VAL A 143 1.34 4.78 14.73
C VAL A 143 0.70 5.73 15.74
N ILE A 144 -0.45 6.31 15.42
CA ILE A 144 -1.15 7.23 16.33
C ILE A 144 -1.74 6.48 17.53
N GLU A 145 -2.35 5.32 17.32
CA GLU A 145 -2.98 4.51 18.37
C GLU A 145 -1.96 3.91 19.34
N THR A 146 -0.76 3.57 18.88
CA THR A 146 0.30 2.94 19.71
C THR A 146 1.35 3.94 20.20
N CYS A 147 1.14 5.22 20.00
CA CYS A 147 2.10 6.25 20.37
C CYS A 147 2.30 6.29 21.89
N GLU A 148 3.53 6.02 22.35
CA GLU A 148 3.86 5.95 23.78
C GLU A 148 4.07 7.33 24.45
N GLY A 149 4.24 8.40 23.66
CA GLY A 149 4.55 9.74 24.18
C GLY A 149 3.83 10.87 23.48
N PRO A 150 3.66 12.00 24.16
CA PRO A 150 2.97 13.16 23.60
C PRO A 150 3.77 13.90 22.52
N GLU A 151 5.09 13.69 22.45
CA GLU A 151 5.98 14.42 21.54
C GLU A 151 5.66 14.09 20.08
N LEU A 152 5.50 12.83 19.77
CA LEU A 152 5.14 12.38 18.40
C LEU A 152 3.73 12.85 18.03
N LEU A 153 2.76 12.78 18.95
CA LEU A 153 1.42 13.29 18.70
C LEU A 153 1.40 14.80 18.44
N ARG A 154 2.22 15.57 19.19
CA ARG A 154 2.38 17.00 18.94
C ARG A 154 3.05 17.28 17.60
N ALA A 155 4.00 16.44 17.18
CA ALA A 155 4.63 16.54 15.87
C ALA A 155 3.63 16.30 14.73
N PHE A 156 2.77 15.31 14.86
CA PHE A 156 1.67 15.07 13.90
C PHE A 156 0.65 16.21 13.90
N TRP A 157 0.25 16.67 15.08
CA TRP A 157 -0.66 17.82 15.19
C TRP A 157 -0.08 19.05 14.49
N PHE A 158 1.18 19.38 14.77
CA PHE A 158 1.88 20.47 14.09
C PHE A 158 1.91 20.27 12.56
N ALA A 159 2.18 19.04 12.10
CA ALA A 159 2.19 18.74 10.67
C ALA A 159 0.83 19.00 10.01
N ILE A 160 -0.26 18.59 10.67
CA ILE A 160 -1.62 18.80 10.16
C ILE A 160 -1.99 20.29 10.12
N GLU A 161 -1.68 21.04 11.19
CA GLU A 161 -1.98 22.48 11.24
C GLU A 161 -1.20 23.32 10.20
N ASN A 162 -0.02 22.85 9.80
CA ASN A 162 0.85 23.56 8.87
C ASN A 162 0.88 22.95 7.47
N LEU A 163 0.08 21.92 7.22
CA LEU A 163 -0.04 21.31 5.90
C LEU A 163 -0.77 22.25 4.95
N THR A 164 -0.18 22.47 3.78
CA THR A 164 -0.85 23.19 2.67
C THR A 164 -1.01 22.24 1.50
N VAL A 165 -2.20 22.23 0.92
CA VAL A 165 -2.53 21.42 -0.25
C VAL A 165 -2.88 22.35 -1.41
N LEU A 166 -2.27 22.10 -2.57
CA LEU A 166 -2.58 22.81 -3.81
C LEU A 166 -2.99 21.79 -4.87
N ASP A 167 -4.22 21.94 -5.34
CA ASP A 167 -4.67 21.27 -6.57
C ASP A 167 -4.65 22.28 -7.73
N PRO A 168 -3.61 22.27 -8.59
CA PRO A 168 -3.47 23.23 -9.68
C PRO A 168 -4.49 23.01 -10.80
N THR A 169 -5.17 21.87 -10.80
CA THR A 169 -6.13 21.46 -11.85
C THR A 169 -7.43 20.98 -11.26
N SER A 170 -7.92 21.67 -10.22
CA SER A 170 -9.03 21.21 -9.36
C SER A 170 -10.29 20.76 -10.13
N GLY A 171 -10.52 21.28 -11.33
CA GLY A 171 -11.64 20.88 -12.16
C GLY A 171 -12.97 20.92 -11.42
N SER A 172 -13.54 19.76 -11.10
CA SER A 172 -14.77 19.63 -10.30
C SER A 172 -14.56 19.69 -8.79
N GLY A 173 -13.32 19.83 -8.32
CA GLY A 173 -12.99 19.74 -6.89
C GLY A 173 -12.96 18.31 -6.34
N ALA A 174 -12.78 17.31 -7.18
CA ALA A 174 -12.81 15.89 -6.75
C ALA A 174 -11.66 15.47 -5.81
N PHE A 175 -10.61 16.31 -5.71
CA PHE A 175 -9.48 16.10 -4.79
C PHE A 175 -9.53 17.03 -3.55
N LEU A 176 -10.51 17.91 -3.49
CA LEU A 176 -10.76 18.81 -2.36
C LEU A 176 -11.86 18.28 -1.46
#